data_e0f389fdc75c5b325d924cb6b60a4f23
#
_entry.id   e0f389fdc75c5b325d924cb6b60a4f23
#
_cell.length_a   1.000
_cell.length_b   1.000
_cell.length_c   1.000
_cell.angle_alpha   90.00
_cell.angle_beta   90.00
_cell.angle_gamma   90.00
#
_symmetry.space_group_name_H-M   'P 1'
#
loop_
_entity.id
_entity.type
_entity.pdbx_description
1 polymer ?
#
loop_
_entity_poly.entity_id
_entity_poly.type
_entity_poly.pdbx_seq_one_letter_code
_entity_poly.pdbx_strand_id
1 'polypeptide(L)'
;MKKNIIYSVVAIFAATLMLSSCAKKNAWITDFSKAKIQAEKKNKNIFLVFSGEDWNDQSKSLKNDILETKEFKKEIAPQYILALVELSRSEFAKTVTDENSTEEQKKEAERITAEYAEKENLMQQYYVETFPSIYIVSPEGYVLSSIPYTDAMTSLKDLSAELEAHKEIISTVADAIKAVKKSEGTEKVLALDDLYEKTGENFRPLLNPAVSEVPSLDPSNTTGLVGKYELINGYAGAIEKIMKDNDINGAVKIFTDLCDSDRITDAQKQEALYTAAFMMARTGSPDYDTMQSLLKKAFEFLPESDMAHEIIVTMDSIQRMKETVRKMQAEAQLGDGNINADGTAGL
;
A
#
# COMPACT_ATOMS: atom_id res chain seq x y z
N MET A 1 4.72 40.89 -52.04
CA MET A 1 5.73 40.75 -50.94
C MET A 1 5.19 40.34 -49.57
N LYS A 2 3.88 40.13 -49.36
CA LYS A 2 3.34 39.77 -48.01
C LYS A 2 3.12 38.25 -47.77
N LYS A 3 3.18 37.40 -48.80
CA LYS A 3 2.98 35.96 -48.69
C LYS A 3 4.25 35.16 -48.27
N ASN A 4 5.43 35.65 -48.53
CA ASN A 4 6.69 34.93 -48.26
C ASN A 4 7.17 35.08 -46.80
N ILE A 5 6.65 36.07 -46.04
CA ILE A 5 7.01 36.30 -44.65
C ILE A 5 6.27 35.33 -43.72
N ILE A 6 5.04 34.91 -44.08
CA ILE A 6 4.23 33.99 -43.27
C ILE A 6 4.83 32.57 -43.25
N TYR A 7 5.40 32.12 -44.38
CA TYR A 7 6.01 30.78 -44.44
C TYR A 7 7.35 30.71 -43.69
N SER A 8 8.08 31.80 -43.57
CA SER A 8 9.34 31.88 -42.82
C SER A 8 9.12 31.84 -41.31
N VAL A 9 8.02 32.43 -40.81
CA VAL A 9 7.67 32.41 -39.37
C VAL A 9 7.13 31.06 -38.95
N VAL A 10 6.36 30.37 -39.79
CA VAL A 10 5.86 29.01 -39.53
C VAL A 10 6.98 27.98 -39.55
N ALA A 11 7.98 28.13 -40.43
CA ALA A 11 9.12 27.23 -40.50
C ALA A 11 10.05 27.38 -39.27
N ILE A 12 10.19 28.57 -38.71
CA ILE A 12 10.99 28.83 -37.50
C ILE A 12 10.28 28.29 -36.26
N PHE A 13 8.95 28.35 -36.19
CA PHE A 13 8.17 27.79 -35.06
C PHE A 13 8.11 26.27 -35.10
N ALA A 14 8.14 25.63 -36.27
CA ALA A 14 8.24 24.19 -36.44
C ALA A 14 9.63 23.63 -36.08
N ALA A 15 10.71 24.43 -36.32
CA ALA A 15 12.08 24.04 -35.99
C ALA A 15 12.37 24.14 -34.45
N THR A 16 11.71 25.03 -33.74
CA THR A 16 11.88 25.16 -32.29
C THR A 16 11.17 24.07 -31.49
N LEU A 17 10.19 23.37 -32.07
CA LEU A 17 9.52 22.22 -31.44
C LEU A 17 10.29 20.90 -31.57
N MET A 18 11.33 20.85 -32.42
CA MET A 18 12.17 19.65 -32.61
C MET A 18 13.44 19.61 -31.76
N LEU A 19 13.74 20.66 -30.98
CA LEU A 19 14.97 20.73 -30.17
C LEU A 19 14.78 20.34 -28.68
N SER A 20 13.60 19.90 -28.27
CA SER A 20 13.33 19.49 -26.86
C SER A 20 13.34 17.99 -26.64
N SER A 21 13.86 17.18 -27.57
CA SER A 21 13.86 15.71 -27.43
C SER A 21 15.28 15.13 -27.33
N CYS A 22 16.17 15.80 -26.63
CA CYS A 22 17.31 15.14 -26.01
C CYS A 22 16.98 14.86 -24.53
N ALA A 23 15.85 14.22 -24.26
CA ALA A 23 15.64 13.57 -22.98
C ALA A 23 16.77 12.55 -22.81
N LYS A 24 17.61 12.74 -21.79
CA LYS A 24 18.69 11.81 -21.44
C LYS A 24 18.12 10.39 -21.48
N LYS A 25 18.55 9.58 -22.44
CA LYS A 25 18.21 8.16 -22.50
C LYS A 25 18.56 7.58 -21.13
N ASN A 26 17.56 6.97 -20.43
CA ASN A 26 17.72 6.33 -19.13
C ASN A 26 17.91 7.27 -17.92
N ALA A 27 17.24 8.41 -17.87
CA ALA A 27 17.19 9.23 -16.66
C ALA A 27 16.24 8.60 -15.62
N TRP A 28 16.62 8.63 -14.35
CA TRP A 28 15.77 8.26 -13.23
C TRP A 28 14.60 9.25 -13.11
N ILE A 29 13.39 8.71 -12.89
CA ILE A 29 12.17 9.48 -12.70
C ILE A 29 11.84 9.43 -11.22
N THR A 30 11.74 10.59 -10.58
CA THR A 30 11.41 10.70 -9.14
C THR A 30 9.92 10.77 -8.87
N ASP A 31 9.11 11.13 -9.87
CA ASP A 31 7.66 11.12 -9.82
C ASP A 31 7.15 9.76 -10.33
N PHE A 32 6.67 8.93 -9.42
CA PHE A 32 6.25 7.58 -9.75
C PHE A 32 5.03 7.55 -10.68
N SER A 33 4.13 8.51 -10.59
CA SER A 33 2.99 8.62 -11.52
C SER A 33 3.45 8.88 -12.95
N LYS A 34 4.46 9.73 -13.14
CA LYS A 34 5.10 9.94 -14.45
C LYS A 34 5.85 8.70 -14.94
N ALA A 35 6.45 7.93 -14.03
CA ALA A 35 7.10 6.66 -14.39
C ALA A 35 6.08 5.66 -14.93
N LYS A 36 4.91 5.50 -14.31
CA LYS A 36 3.81 4.65 -14.80
C LYS A 36 3.32 5.07 -16.19
N ILE A 37 3.07 6.36 -16.39
CA ILE A 37 2.65 6.89 -17.71
C ILE A 37 3.69 6.59 -18.79
N GLN A 38 5.00 6.74 -18.49
CA GLN A 38 6.04 6.38 -19.44
C GLN A 38 6.16 4.89 -19.68
N ALA A 39 5.97 4.07 -18.65
CA ALA A 39 5.98 2.62 -18.72
C ALA A 39 4.88 2.11 -19.65
N GLU A 40 3.66 2.61 -19.49
CA GLU A 40 2.53 2.30 -20.36
C GLU A 40 2.81 2.71 -21.81
N LYS A 41 3.22 3.96 -22.05
CA LYS A 41 3.54 4.48 -23.39
C LYS A 41 4.63 3.69 -24.11
N LYS A 42 5.63 3.19 -23.38
CA LYS A 42 6.77 2.46 -23.97
C LYS A 42 6.59 0.94 -23.87
N ASN A 43 5.52 0.47 -23.27
CA ASN A 43 5.24 -0.95 -22.98
C ASN A 43 6.44 -1.62 -22.28
N LYS A 44 6.92 -1.01 -21.18
CA LYS A 44 8.04 -1.48 -20.40
C LYS A 44 7.67 -1.55 -18.93
N ASN A 45 8.23 -2.53 -18.23
CA ASN A 45 8.17 -2.57 -16.77
C ASN A 45 9.02 -1.43 -16.16
N ILE A 46 8.73 -1.12 -14.92
CA ILE A 46 9.44 -0.13 -14.12
C ILE A 46 10.45 -0.85 -13.23
N PHE A 47 11.69 -0.38 -13.23
CA PHE A 47 12.69 -0.72 -12.22
C PHE A 47 12.59 0.35 -11.13
N LEU A 48 11.91 0.01 -10.02
CA LEU A 48 11.62 0.93 -8.93
C LEU A 48 12.60 0.69 -7.79
N VAL A 49 13.25 1.76 -7.34
CA VAL A 49 14.18 1.73 -6.19
C VAL A 49 13.69 2.69 -5.12
N PHE A 50 13.60 2.21 -3.89
CA PHE A 50 13.51 3.03 -2.69
C PHE A 50 14.91 3.13 -2.07
N SER A 51 15.35 4.35 -1.78
CA SER A 51 16.73 4.64 -1.38
C SER A 51 16.81 5.73 -0.31
N GLY A 52 17.86 5.70 0.47
CA GLY A 52 18.22 6.71 1.46
C GLY A 52 19.71 7.00 1.42
N GLU A 53 20.23 7.47 0.29
CA GLU A 53 21.66 7.56 -0.01
C GLU A 53 22.47 8.37 1.03
N ASP A 54 21.89 9.46 1.55
CA ASP A 54 22.59 10.36 2.47
C ASP A 54 22.63 9.88 3.93
N TRP A 55 22.00 8.72 4.23
CA TRP A 55 21.97 8.17 5.59
C TRP A 55 22.06 6.63 5.66
N ASN A 56 22.01 5.93 4.52
CA ASN A 56 22.08 4.48 4.45
C ASN A 56 23.21 4.04 3.53
N ASP A 57 24.22 3.38 4.10
CA ASP A 57 25.44 2.99 3.36
C ASP A 57 25.16 1.98 2.26
N GLN A 58 24.20 1.07 2.45
CA GLN A 58 23.80 0.09 1.43
C GLN A 58 23.14 0.77 0.22
N SER A 59 22.28 1.78 0.45
CA SER A 59 21.71 2.61 -0.64
C SER A 59 22.79 3.35 -1.42
N LYS A 60 23.79 3.87 -0.72
CA LYS A 60 24.94 4.54 -1.34
C LYS A 60 25.79 3.59 -2.16
N SER A 61 26.05 2.38 -1.64
CA SER A 61 26.80 1.34 -2.36
C SER A 61 26.02 0.87 -3.60
N LEU A 62 24.72 0.55 -3.48
CA LEU A 62 23.89 0.17 -4.62
C LEU A 62 23.97 1.23 -5.73
N LYS A 63 23.82 2.50 -5.39
CA LYS A 63 23.90 3.58 -6.36
C LYS A 63 25.26 3.64 -7.05
N ASN A 64 26.34 3.77 -6.27
CA ASN A 64 27.67 4.05 -6.81
C ASN A 64 28.28 2.84 -7.52
N ASP A 65 28.12 1.65 -6.95
CA ASP A 65 28.82 0.45 -7.40
C ASP A 65 28.03 -0.30 -8.50
N ILE A 66 26.73 -0.04 -8.63
CA ILE A 66 25.86 -0.73 -9.59
C ILE A 66 25.10 0.25 -10.48
N LEU A 67 24.18 1.08 -9.93
CA LEU A 67 23.21 1.82 -10.75
C LEU A 67 23.81 2.97 -11.56
N GLU A 68 24.90 3.58 -11.11
CA GLU A 68 25.58 4.64 -11.84
C GLU A 68 26.67 4.14 -12.80
N THR A 69 26.95 2.84 -12.81
CA THR A 69 27.96 2.26 -13.70
C THR A 69 27.56 2.39 -15.17
N LYS A 70 28.57 2.40 -16.04
CA LYS A 70 28.35 2.42 -17.49
C LYS A 70 27.66 1.14 -17.97
N GLU A 71 28.00 0.04 -17.34
CA GLU A 71 27.48 -1.30 -17.61
C GLU A 71 25.97 -1.35 -17.31
N PHE A 72 25.51 -0.91 -16.14
CA PHE A 72 24.09 -0.82 -15.83
C PHE A 72 23.34 0.05 -16.83
N LYS A 73 23.87 1.23 -17.13
CA LYS A 73 23.27 2.17 -18.10
C LYS A 73 23.18 1.60 -19.51
N LYS A 74 24.05 0.66 -19.87
CA LYS A 74 24.07 0.02 -21.19
C LYS A 74 23.21 -1.25 -21.24
N GLU A 75 23.23 -2.08 -20.19
CA GLU A 75 22.71 -3.44 -20.23
C GLU A 75 21.33 -3.58 -19.59
N ILE A 76 21.10 -2.96 -18.43
CA ILE A 76 19.85 -3.10 -17.66
C ILE A 76 18.90 -1.92 -17.91
N ALA A 77 19.39 -0.69 -17.73
CA ALA A 77 18.55 0.51 -17.82
C ALA A 77 17.70 0.63 -19.12
N PRO A 78 18.16 0.19 -20.31
CA PRO A 78 17.33 0.23 -21.51
C PRO A 78 16.12 -0.70 -21.50
N GLN A 79 16.09 -1.70 -20.62
CA GLN A 79 15.01 -2.69 -20.55
C GLN A 79 13.81 -2.16 -19.76
N TYR A 80 14.01 -1.17 -18.89
CA TYR A 80 13.03 -0.66 -17.95
C TYR A 80 12.78 0.85 -18.08
N ILE A 81 11.74 1.31 -17.43
CA ILE A 81 11.61 2.70 -16.98
C ILE A 81 12.21 2.76 -15.57
N LEU A 82 13.18 3.64 -15.37
CA LEU A 82 13.85 3.77 -14.08
C LEU A 82 13.09 4.74 -13.18
N ALA A 83 12.67 4.29 -12.01
CA ALA A 83 12.01 5.11 -11.01
C ALA A 83 12.76 5.06 -9.67
N LEU A 84 12.96 6.22 -9.05
CA LEU A 84 13.67 6.37 -7.80
C LEU A 84 12.82 7.14 -6.79
N VAL A 85 12.56 6.52 -5.65
CA VAL A 85 11.99 7.16 -4.47
C VAL A 85 13.10 7.35 -3.45
N GLU A 86 13.69 8.55 -3.45
CA GLU A 86 14.79 8.89 -2.52
C GLU A 86 14.22 9.56 -1.27
N LEU A 87 14.58 9.00 -0.09
CA LEU A 87 14.23 9.56 1.22
C LEU A 87 15.48 10.19 1.84
N SER A 88 15.82 11.39 1.38
CA SER A 88 17.00 12.13 1.84
C SER A 88 16.74 12.83 3.19
N ARG A 89 17.53 12.52 4.20
CA ARG A 89 17.45 13.23 5.50
C ARG A 89 17.83 14.70 5.39
N SER A 90 18.79 15.02 4.54
CA SER A 90 19.21 16.41 4.33
C SER A 90 18.13 17.24 3.64
N GLU A 91 17.33 16.64 2.74
CA GLU A 91 16.17 17.32 2.14
C GLU A 91 15.05 17.47 3.17
N PHE A 92 14.73 16.41 3.91
CA PHE A 92 13.71 16.45 4.96
C PHE A 92 14.02 17.47 6.06
N ALA A 93 15.30 17.67 6.41
CA ALA A 93 15.69 18.68 7.39
C ALA A 93 15.25 20.10 7.02
N LYS A 94 15.02 20.41 5.75
CA LYS A 94 14.50 21.70 5.28
C LYS A 94 13.04 21.95 5.62
N THR A 95 12.30 20.94 6.11
CA THR A 95 10.92 21.09 6.58
C THR A 95 10.84 21.77 7.93
N VAL A 96 11.96 21.82 8.69
CA VAL A 96 12.00 22.50 9.99
C VAL A 96 12.08 23.99 9.79
N THR A 97 11.02 24.71 10.19
CA THR A 97 10.93 26.18 10.13
C THR A 97 10.69 26.76 11.52
N ASP A 98 11.07 28.01 11.70
CA ASP A 98 10.86 28.78 12.94
C ASP A 98 10.27 30.16 12.64
N GLU A 99 10.17 31.02 13.67
CA GLU A 99 9.61 32.38 13.55
C GLU A 99 10.44 33.28 12.65
N ASN A 100 11.74 32.99 12.46
CA ASN A 100 12.67 33.77 11.65
C ASN A 100 12.73 33.27 10.18
N SER A 101 12.07 32.16 9.87
CA SER A 101 12.07 31.57 8.54
C SER A 101 11.34 32.49 7.54
N THR A 102 11.96 32.69 6.37
CA THR A 102 11.35 33.47 5.28
C THR A 102 10.13 32.76 4.70
N GLU A 103 9.28 33.52 4.00
CA GLU A 103 8.10 32.94 3.33
C GLU A 103 8.50 31.93 2.23
N GLU A 104 9.64 32.11 1.57
CA GLU A 104 10.19 31.14 0.62
C GLU A 104 10.58 29.85 1.33
N GLN A 105 11.22 29.93 2.50
CA GLN A 105 11.60 28.74 3.29
C GLN A 105 10.36 27.99 3.80
N LYS A 106 9.33 28.69 4.24
CA LYS A 106 8.06 28.07 4.66
C LYS A 106 7.37 27.34 3.51
N LYS A 107 7.27 27.99 2.33
CA LYS A 107 6.70 27.35 1.13
C LYS A 107 7.50 26.14 0.67
N GLU A 108 8.82 26.21 0.73
CA GLU A 108 9.66 25.06 0.39
C GLU A 108 9.49 23.92 1.40
N ALA A 109 9.38 24.21 2.69
CA ALA A 109 9.08 23.25 3.74
C ALA A 109 7.72 22.54 3.51
N GLU A 110 6.68 23.30 3.16
CA GLU A 110 5.35 22.75 2.82
C GLU A 110 5.43 21.83 1.59
N ARG A 111 6.14 22.24 0.53
CA ARG A 111 6.34 21.43 -0.66
C ARG A 111 7.04 20.12 -0.35
N ILE A 112 8.14 20.17 0.43
CA ILE A 112 8.92 18.98 0.81
C ILE A 112 8.06 18.08 1.70
N THR A 113 7.31 18.63 2.65
CA THR A 113 6.41 17.86 3.52
C THR A 113 5.38 17.08 2.71
N ALA A 114 4.74 17.74 1.72
CA ALA A 114 3.78 17.08 0.83
C ALA A 114 4.43 15.97 -0.01
N GLU A 115 5.64 16.22 -0.55
CA GLU A 115 6.40 15.23 -1.31
C GLU A 115 6.79 14.02 -0.46
N TYR A 116 7.17 14.24 0.82
CA TYR A 116 7.49 13.14 1.72
C TYR A 116 6.27 12.33 2.11
N ALA A 117 5.12 12.95 2.31
CA ALA A 117 3.87 12.24 2.54
C ALA A 117 3.50 11.30 1.36
N GLU A 118 3.73 11.74 0.11
CA GLU A 118 3.56 10.89 -1.07
C GLU A 118 4.56 9.73 -1.09
N LYS A 119 5.83 9.96 -0.74
CA LYS A 119 6.86 8.91 -0.65
C LYS A 119 6.53 7.90 0.45
N GLU A 120 6.08 8.34 1.62
CA GLU A 120 5.65 7.48 2.72
C GLU A 120 4.44 6.62 2.32
N ASN A 121 3.46 7.19 1.63
CA ASN A 121 2.33 6.43 1.08
C ASN A 121 2.81 5.35 0.10
N LEU A 122 3.76 5.66 -0.78
CA LEU A 122 4.34 4.67 -1.69
C LEU A 122 5.08 3.58 -0.92
N MET A 123 5.86 3.92 0.09
CA MET A 123 6.55 2.94 0.93
C MET A 123 5.57 1.97 1.60
N GLN A 124 4.46 2.46 2.13
CA GLN A 124 3.43 1.63 2.72
C GLN A 124 2.77 0.71 1.66
N GLN A 125 2.41 1.26 0.49
CA GLN A 125 1.80 0.50 -0.61
C GLN A 125 2.70 -0.61 -1.15
N TYR A 126 4.02 -0.36 -1.21
CA TYR A 126 5.02 -1.30 -1.71
C TYR A 126 5.67 -2.14 -0.60
N TYR A 127 5.18 -2.04 0.63
CA TYR A 127 5.66 -2.79 1.79
C TYR A 127 7.19 -2.68 1.97
N VAL A 128 7.69 -1.43 1.96
CA VAL A 128 9.12 -1.13 2.09
C VAL A 128 9.54 -1.18 3.55
N GLU A 129 10.26 -2.22 3.94
CA GLU A 129 10.76 -2.41 5.32
C GLU A 129 12.24 -2.05 5.48
N THR A 130 13.00 -2.11 4.40
CA THR A 130 14.46 -1.93 4.41
C THR A 130 14.93 -1.03 3.27
N PHE A 131 16.14 -0.48 3.41
CA PHE A 131 16.80 0.31 2.37
C PHE A 131 18.17 -0.27 2.02
N PRO A 132 18.47 -0.33 0.71
CA PRO A 132 17.58 -0.06 -0.40
C PRO A 132 16.56 -1.19 -0.62
N SER A 133 15.42 -0.88 -1.25
CA SER A 133 14.48 -1.88 -1.76
C SER A 133 14.32 -1.74 -3.27
N ILE A 134 14.31 -2.86 -3.99
CA ILE A 134 14.25 -2.91 -5.45
C ILE A 134 13.02 -3.74 -5.86
N TYR A 135 12.19 -3.18 -6.76
CA TYR A 135 11.02 -3.86 -7.29
C TYR A 135 10.99 -3.77 -8.81
N ILE A 136 10.54 -4.86 -9.45
CA ILE A 136 10.08 -4.82 -10.83
C ILE A 136 8.57 -4.66 -10.81
N VAL A 137 8.09 -3.58 -11.43
CA VAL A 137 6.70 -3.13 -11.35
C VAL A 137 6.11 -3.03 -12.74
N SER A 138 4.85 -3.43 -12.90
CA SER A 138 4.14 -3.28 -14.17
C SER A 138 3.76 -1.80 -14.44
N PRO A 139 3.36 -1.42 -15.67
CA PRO A 139 2.86 -0.09 -15.96
C PRO A 139 1.65 0.32 -15.11
N GLU A 140 0.83 -0.64 -14.69
CA GLU A 140 -0.33 -0.42 -13.81
C GLU A 140 0.09 -0.07 -12.38
N GLY A 141 1.31 -0.39 -11.98
CA GLY A 141 1.83 -0.20 -10.64
C GLY A 141 1.80 -1.47 -9.79
N TYR A 142 1.53 -2.64 -10.37
CA TYR A 142 1.54 -3.92 -9.65
C TYR A 142 2.96 -4.48 -9.56
N VAL A 143 3.32 -5.00 -8.39
CA VAL A 143 4.63 -5.63 -8.19
C VAL A 143 4.67 -6.96 -8.92
N LEU A 144 5.61 -7.09 -9.85
CA LEU A 144 5.90 -8.34 -10.55
C LEU A 144 6.89 -9.20 -9.75
N SER A 145 7.84 -8.56 -9.10
CA SER A 145 8.79 -9.18 -8.18
C SER A 145 9.50 -8.16 -7.30
N SER A 146 9.81 -8.54 -6.07
CA SER A 146 10.79 -7.87 -5.22
C SER A 146 12.16 -8.50 -5.48
N ILE A 147 13.17 -7.68 -5.74
CA ILE A 147 14.54 -8.12 -5.98
C ILE A 147 15.33 -7.94 -4.68
N PRO A 148 15.75 -9.01 -4.02
CA PRO A 148 16.45 -8.91 -2.76
C PRO A 148 17.79 -8.17 -2.93
N TYR A 149 18.07 -7.22 -2.04
CA TYR A 149 19.37 -6.58 -1.91
C TYR A 149 20.06 -7.08 -0.64
N THR A 150 21.28 -7.57 -0.80
CA THR A 150 22.11 -8.03 0.32
C THR A 150 23.52 -7.47 0.18
N ASP A 151 24.30 -7.51 1.26
CA ASP A 151 25.71 -7.08 1.24
C ASP A 151 26.58 -7.87 0.24
N ALA A 152 26.10 -9.05 -0.21
CA ALA A 152 26.75 -9.83 -1.25
C ALA A 152 26.54 -9.26 -2.67
N MET A 153 25.54 -8.37 -2.87
CA MET A 153 25.28 -7.71 -4.16
C MET A 153 26.23 -6.51 -4.33
N THR A 154 27.43 -6.75 -4.82
CA THR A 154 28.50 -5.75 -4.95
C THR A 154 28.77 -5.32 -6.38
N SER A 155 28.11 -5.94 -7.35
CA SER A 155 28.38 -5.70 -8.77
C SER A 155 27.11 -5.84 -9.63
N LEU A 156 27.18 -5.32 -10.87
CA LEU A 156 26.14 -5.54 -11.88
C LEU A 156 25.89 -7.03 -12.15
N LYS A 157 26.93 -7.85 -12.04
CA LYS A 157 26.79 -9.31 -12.25
C LYS A 157 25.85 -9.93 -11.21
N ASP A 158 25.96 -9.50 -9.95
CA ASP A 158 25.11 -10.01 -8.86
C ASP A 158 23.66 -9.56 -9.07
N LEU A 159 23.42 -8.28 -9.38
CA LEU A 159 22.09 -7.78 -9.72
C LEU A 159 21.49 -8.51 -10.95
N SER A 160 22.31 -8.77 -11.97
CA SER A 160 21.84 -9.48 -13.17
C SER A 160 21.48 -10.95 -12.85
N ALA A 161 22.20 -11.59 -11.94
CA ALA A 161 21.88 -12.93 -11.48
C ALA A 161 20.55 -12.99 -10.73
N GLU A 162 20.29 -12.01 -9.85
CA GLU A 162 19.00 -11.88 -9.16
C GLU A 162 17.86 -11.61 -10.15
N LEU A 163 18.04 -10.69 -11.10
CA LEU A 163 17.02 -10.41 -12.13
C LEU A 163 16.72 -11.65 -12.98
N GLU A 164 17.71 -12.45 -13.32
CA GLU A 164 17.49 -13.70 -14.07
C GLU A 164 16.81 -14.78 -13.21
N ALA A 165 17.16 -14.90 -11.92
CA ALA A 165 16.48 -15.80 -10.97
C ALA A 165 14.99 -15.46 -10.80
N HIS A 166 14.63 -14.19 -10.90
CA HIS A 166 13.26 -13.71 -10.76
C HIS A 166 12.48 -13.60 -12.08
N LYS A 167 13.09 -13.96 -13.21
CA LYS A 167 12.50 -13.77 -14.55
C LYS A 167 11.21 -14.57 -14.76
N GLU A 168 11.15 -15.79 -14.26
CA GLU A 168 9.95 -16.63 -14.39
C GLU A 168 8.74 -16.03 -13.65
N ILE A 169 8.92 -15.61 -12.40
CA ILE A 169 7.82 -14.99 -11.63
C ILE A 169 7.41 -13.64 -12.25
N ILE A 170 8.36 -12.83 -12.71
CA ILE A 170 8.08 -11.57 -13.41
C ILE A 170 7.21 -11.83 -14.64
N SER A 171 7.57 -12.85 -15.44
CA SER A 171 6.79 -13.23 -16.64
C SER A 171 5.41 -13.74 -16.26
N THR A 172 5.31 -14.60 -15.25
CA THR A 172 4.06 -15.21 -14.79
C THR A 172 3.04 -14.16 -14.36
N VAL A 173 3.45 -13.21 -13.51
CA VAL A 173 2.56 -12.12 -13.06
C VAL A 173 2.23 -11.17 -14.21
N ALA A 174 3.20 -10.83 -15.07
CA ALA A 174 2.97 -9.98 -16.24
C ALA A 174 1.97 -10.62 -17.23
N ASP A 175 1.99 -11.92 -17.41
CA ASP A 175 1.05 -12.62 -18.29
C ASP A 175 -0.36 -12.70 -17.68
N ALA A 176 -0.47 -12.85 -16.36
CA ALA A 176 -1.75 -12.74 -15.65
C ALA A 176 -2.37 -11.33 -15.80
N ILE A 177 -1.57 -10.25 -15.69
CA ILE A 177 -2.03 -8.87 -15.97
C ILE A 177 -2.55 -8.73 -17.40
N LYS A 178 -1.85 -9.31 -18.37
CA LYS A 178 -2.30 -9.30 -19.79
C LYS A 178 -3.61 -10.08 -19.98
N ALA A 179 -3.79 -11.17 -19.25
CA ALA A 179 -5.03 -11.94 -19.27
C ALA A 179 -6.21 -11.09 -18.76
N VAL A 180 -6.05 -10.42 -17.61
CA VAL A 180 -7.07 -9.49 -17.07
C VAL A 180 -7.48 -8.43 -18.11
N LYS A 181 -6.49 -7.82 -18.80
CA LYS A 181 -6.76 -6.77 -19.81
C LYS A 181 -7.51 -7.26 -21.04
N LYS A 182 -7.46 -8.56 -21.34
CA LYS A 182 -8.09 -9.15 -22.53
C LYS A 182 -9.46 -9.78 -22.25
N SER A 183 -9.80 -9.96 -20.98
CA SER A 183 -10.99 -10.65 -20.53
C SER A 183 -12.08 -9.66 -20.11
N GLU A 184 -13.36 -10.10 -20.22
CA GLU A 184 -14.54 -9.36 -19.82
C GLU A 184 -15.49 -10.27 -19.01
N GLY A 185 -16.41 -9.67 -18.24
CA GLY A 185 -17.40 -10.40 -17.45
C GLY A 185 -16.78 -11.44 -16.52
N THR A 186 -17.35 -12.64 -16.47
CA THR A 186 -16.89 -13.74 -15.61
C THR A 186 -15.49 -14.26 -15.97
N GLU A 187 -15.07 -14.16 -17.23
CA GLU A 187 -13.68 -14.49 -17.62
C GLU A 187 -12.68 -13.50 -16.99
N LYS A 188 -13.04 -12.22 -16.88
CA LYS A 188 -12.23 -11.23 -16.20
C LYS A 188 -12.15 -11.51 -14.69
N VAL A 189 -13.23 -12.00 -14.07
CA VAL A 189 -13.22 -12.43 -12.66
C VAL A 189 -12.20 -13.56 -12.44
N LEU A 190 -12.22 -14.60 -13.29
CA LEU A 190 -11.25 -15.70 -13.20
C LEU A 190 -9.81 -15.23 -13.43
N ALA A 191 -9.61 -14.30 -14.37
CA ALA A 191 -8.28 -13.72 -14.62
C ALA A 191 -7.80 -12.83 -13.47
N LEU A 192 -8.68 -12.10 -12.81
CA LEU A 192 -8.37 -11.31 -11.61
C LEU A 192 -8.01 -12.22 -10.43
N ASP A 193 -8.71 -13.34 -10.26
CA ASP A 193 -8.40 -14.33 -9.24
C ASP A 193 -7.02 -14.96 -9.49
N ASP A 194 -6.72 -15.36 -10.71
CA ASP A 194 -5.40 -15.89 -11.10
C ASP A 194 -4.28 -14.87 -10.83
N LEU A 195 -4.50 -13.60 -11.17
CA LEU A 195 -3.54 -12.52 -10.87
C LEU A 195 -3.37 -12.34 -9.36
N TYR A 196 -4.46 -12.34 -8.60
CA TYR A 196 -4.44 -12.18 -7.15
C TYR A 196 -3.63 -13.28 -6.46
N GLU A 197 -3.84 -14.54 -6.86
CA GLU A 197 -3.12 -15.68 -6.31
C GLU A 197 -1.63 -15.71 -6.70
N LYS A 198 -1.28 -15.24 -7.90
CA LYS A 198 0.10 -15.12 -8.37
C LYS A 198 0.84 -13.92 -7.78
N THR A 199 0.12 -12.94 -7.24
CA THR A 199 0.71 -11.76 -6.60
C THR A 199 1.13 -12.09 -5.17
N GLY A 200 2.36 -11.74 -4.79
CA GLY A 200 2.86 -11.91 -3.43
C GLY A 200 1.94 -11.25 -2.40
N GLU A 201 1.69 -11.92 -1.27
CA GLU A 201 0.67 -11.53 -0.29
C GLU A 201 0.78 -10.06 0.14
N ASN A 202 1.98 -9.58 0.42
CA ASN A 202 2.22 -8.20 0.84
C ASN A 202 1.83 -7.16 -0.24
N PHE A 203 1.73 -7.58 -1.51
CA PHE A 203 1.43 -6.71 -2.65
C PHE A 203 0.00 -6.84 -3.16
N ARG A 204 -0.77 -7.81 -2.65
CA ARG A 204 -2.20 -7.99 -3.00
C ARG A 204 -3.04 -6.73 -2.79
N PRO A 205 -2.80 -5.88 -1.77
CA PRO A 205 -3.54 -4.62 -1.61
C PRO A 205 -3.44 -3.67 -2.81
N LEU A 206 -2.37 -3.75 -3.60
CA LEU A 206 -2.24 -2.97 -4.84
C LEU A 206 -3.31 -3.35 -5.89
N LEU A 207 -3.87 -4.56 -5.80
CA LEU A 207 -4.91 -5.06 -6.70
C LEU A 207 -6.33 -4.65 -6.26
N ASN A 208 -6.51 -4.06 -5.07
CA ASN A 208 -7.83 -3.71 -4.53
C ASN A 208 -8.70 -2.92 -5.52
N PRO A 209 -8.20 -1.90 -6.25
CA PRO A 209 -9.02 -1.19 -7.23
C PRO A 209 -9.55 -2.09 -8.34
N ALA A 210 -8.77 -3.10 -8.78
CA ALA A 210 -9.17 -4.01 -9.83
C ALA A 210 -10.14 -5.09 -9.33
N VAL A 211 -9.85 -5.70 -8.16
CA VAL A 211 -10.72 -6.75 -7.60
C VAL A 211 -12.02 -6.20 -7.03
N SER A 212 -12.10 -4.90 -6.75
CA SER A 212 -13.36 -4.25 -6.37
C SER A 212 -14.44 -4.30 -7.45
N GLU A 213 -14.05 -4.54 -8.70
CA GLU A 213 -14.99 -4.71 -9.82
C GLU A 213 -15.69 -6.08 -9.83
N VAL A 214 -15.15 -7.10 -9.12
CA VAL A 214 -15.63 -8.50 -9.20
C VAL A 214 -17.13 -8.64 -8.94
N PRO A 215 -17.75 -8.02 -7.91
CA PRO A 215 -19.20 -8.16 -7.68
C PRO A 215 -20.05 -7.63 -8.82
N SER A 216 -19.57 -6.64 -9.58
CA SER A 216 -20.25 -6.07 -10.74
C SER A 216 -20.03 -6.87 -12.02
N LEU A 217 -18.89 -7.56 -12.15
CA LEU A 217 -18.55 -8.41 -13.30
C LEU A 217 -19.27 -9.76 -13.26
N ASP A 218 -19.60 -10.26 -12.07
CA ASP A 218 -20.33 -11.53 -11.86
C ASP A 218 -21.47 -11.38 -10.84
N PRO A 219 -22.52 -10.59 -11.14
CA PRO A 219 -23.61 -10.31 -10.19
C PRO A 219 -24.37 -11.56 -9.75
N SER A 220 -24.33 -12.62 -10.55
CA SER A 220 -24.99 -13.91 -10.25
C SER A 220 -24.09 -14.90 -9.53
N ASN A 221 -22.85 -14.52 -9.20
CA ASN A 221 -21.84 -15.38 -8.56
C ASN A 221 -21.64 -16.73 -9.27
N THR A 222 -21.64 -16.70 -10.62
CA THR A 222 -21.44 -17.89 -11.45
C THR A 222 -20.06 -18.52 -11.27
N THR A 223 -19.06 -17.70 -10.95
CA THR A 223 -17.69 -18.15 -10.67
C THR A 223 -17.52 -18.71 -9.26
N GLY A 224 -18.43 -18.41 -8.33
CA GLY A 224 -18.29 -18.71 -6.90
C GLY A 224 -17.27 -17.83 -6.16
N LEU A 225 -16.69 -16.81 -6.84
CA LEU A 225 -15.59 -15.98 -6.29
C LEU A 225 -16.08 -14.65 -5.70
N VAL A 226 -17.32 -14.26 -5.94
CA VAL A 226 -17.82 -12.94 -5.53
C VAL A 226 -17.71 -12.75 -4.02
N GLY A 227 -18.08 -13.75 -3.22
CA GLY A 227 -17.98 -13.69 -1.76
C GLY A 227 -16.56 -13.47 -1.25
N LYS A 228 -15.55 -14.14 -1.86
CA LYS A 228 -14.14 -13.91 -1.55
C LYS A 228 -13.76 -12.43 -1.73
N TYR A 229 -14.15 -11.83 -2.87
CA TYR A 229 -13.78 -10.45 -3.17
C TYR A 229 -14.65 -9.42 -2.45
N GLU A 230 -15.90 -9.73 -2.10
CA GLU A 230 -16.69 -8.89 -1.19
C GLU A 230 -16.03 -8.78 0.18
N LEU A 231 -15.50 -9.88 0.72
CA LEU A 231 -14.77 -9.89 1.99
C LEU A 231 -13.46 -9.07 1.89
N ILE A 232 -12.66 -9.27 0.84
CA ILE A 232 -11.43 -8.50 0.59
C ILE A 232 -11.72 -7.00 0.45
N ASN A 233 -12.76 -6.63 -0.30
CA ASN A 233 -13.18 -5.25 -0.47
C ASN A 233 -13.71 -4.65 0.83
N GLY A 234 -14.44 -5.44 1.62
CA GLY A 234 -14.89 -5.06 2.96
C GLY A 234 -13.72 -4.76 3.87
N TYR A 235 -12.67 -5.59 3.84
CA TYR A 235 -11.46 -5.37 4.61
C TYR A 235 -10.76 -4.06 4.23
N ALA A 236 -10.58 -3.83 2.93
CA ALA A 236 -9.97 -2.59 2.42
C ALA A 236 -10.78 -1.35 2.81
N GLY A 237 -12.12 -1.41 2.66
CA GLY A 237 -13.02 -0.33 3.04
C GLY A 237 -13.05 -0.05 4.56
N ALA A 238 -12.96 -1.10 5.38
CA ALA A 238 -12.89 -0.96 6.83
C ALA A 238 -11.58 -0.29 7.29
N ILE A 239 -10.44 -0.69 6.71
CA ILE A 239 -9.15 -0.02 6.96
C ILE A 239 -9.23 1.46 6.57
N GLU A 240 -9.78 1.77 5.40
CA GLU A 240 -9.95 3.15 4.95
C GLU A 240 -10.79 3.97 5.93
N LYS A 241 -11.92 3.44 6.41
CA LYS A 241 -12.76 4.06 7.43
C LYS A 241 -12.01 4.39 8.71
N ILE A 242 -11.20 3.45 9.20
CA ILE A 242 -10.39 3.66 10.41
C ILE A 242 -9.30 4.69 10.16
N MET A 243 -8.54 4.56 9.07
CA MET A 243 -7.36 5.39 8.83
C MET A 243 -7.70 6.85 8.46
N LYS A 244 -8.76 7.06 7.66
CA LYS A 244 -9.13 8.40 7.20
C LYS A 244 -10.13 9.10 8.13
N ASP A 245 -11.14 8.36 8.58
CA ASP A 245 -12.30 8.93 9.26
C ASP A 245 -12.25 8.69 10.78
N ASN A 246 -11.33 7.84 11.26
CA ASN A 246 -11.31 7.29 12.63
C ASN A 246 -12.67 6.67 13.01
N ASP A 247 -13.38 6.10 12.03
CA ASP A 247 -14.74 5.57 12.15
C ASP A 247 -14.71 4.05 12.34
N ILE A 248 -14.49 3.62 13.58
CA ILE A 248 -14.48 2.20 13.97
C ILE A 248 -15.86 1.57 13.77
N ASN A 249 -16.93 2.30 14.09
CA ASN A 249 -18.30 1.79 13.97
C ASN A 249 -18.68 1.58 12.51
N GLY A 250 -18.30 2.49 11.62
CA GLY A 250 -18.46 2.33 10.17
C GLY A 250 -17.67 1.14 9.63
N ALA A 251 -16.47 0.90 10.13
CA ALA A 251 -15.67 -0.27 9.77
C ALA A 251 -16.35 -1.58 10.21
N VAL A 252 -16.85 -1.65 11.45
CA VAL A 252 -17.61 -2.80 11.96
C VAL A 252 -18.88 -3.04 11.14
N LYS A 253 -19.58 -1.95 10.78
CA LYS A 253 -20.80 -2.04 9.97
C LYS A 253 -20.55 -2.68 8.61
N ILE A 254 -19.41 -2.41 7.95
CA ILE A 254 -19.08 -3.06 6.68
C ILE A 254 -19.09 -4.58 6.82
N PHE A 255 -18.47 -5.14 7.86
CA PHE A 255 -18.42 -6.59 8.08
C PHE A 255 -19.76 -7.18 8.49
N THR A 256 -20.55 -6.46 9.30
CA THR A 256 -21.89 -6.94 9.66
C THR A 256 -22.84 -6.95 8.48
N ASP A 257 -22.78 -5.94 7.59
CA ASP A 257 -23.59 -5.89 6.38
C ASP A 257 -23.21 -7.02 5.39
N LEU A 258 -21.93 -7.42 5.33
CA LEU A 258 -21.49 -8.57 4.52
C LEU A 258 -22.20 -9.87 4.94
N CYS A 259 -22.49 -10.05 6.23
CA CYS A 259 -23.16 -11.25 6.73
C CYS A 259 -24.61 -11.40 6.24
N ASP A 260 -25.22 -10.33 5.73
CA ASP A 260 -26.55 -10.36 5.14
C ASP A 260 -26.56 -10.82 3.67
N SER A 261 -25.37 -10.98 3.05
CA SER A 261 -25.23 -11.40 1.67
C SER A 261 -25.35 -12.91 1.51
N ASP A 262 -26.19 -13.36 0.55
CA ASP A 262 -26.32 -14.77 0.16
C ASP A 262 -25.08 -15.31 -0.57
N ARG A 263 -24.18 -14.43 -1.01
CA ARG A 263 -22.93 -14.77 -1.73
C ARG A 263 -21.77 -15.06 -0.78
N ILE A 264 -21.93 -14.76 0.50
CA ILE A 264 -20.94 -14.98 1.56
C ILE A 264 -21.24 -16.30 2.24
N THR A 265 -20.29 -17.22 2.25
CA THR A 265 -20.38 -18.51 2.95
C THR A 265 -20.34 -18.34 4.46
N ASP A 266 -20.81 -19.34 5.24
CA ASP A 266 -20.75 -19.28 6.70
C ASP A 266 -19.33 -19.15 7.22
N ALA A 267 -18.34 -19.74 6.54
CA ALA A 267 -16.92 -19.55 6.88
C ALA A 267 -16.46 -18.09 6.68
N GLN A 268 -16.89 -17.45 5.60
CA GLN A 268 -16.59 -16.05 5.32
C GLN A 268 -17.33 -15.10 6.29
N LYS A 269 -18.58 -15.43 6.67
CA LYS A 269 -19.32 -14.68 7.71
C LYS A 269 -18.63 -14.78 9.08
N GLN A 270 -18.15 -15.97 9.42
CA GLN A 270 -17.36 -16.20 10.63
C GLN A 270 -16.11 -15.32 10.63
N GLU A 271 -15.33 -15.35 9.54
CA GLU A 271 -14.14 -14.54 9.35
C GLU A 271 -14.44 -13.04 9.43
N ALA A 272 -15.50 -12.56 8.77
CA ALA A 272 -15.89 -11.16 8.76
C ALA A 272 -16.19 -10.64 10.18
N LEU A 273 -16.98 -11.36 10.97
CA LEU A 273 -17.33 -10.94 12.33
C LEU A 273 -16.15 -11.05 13.30
N TYR A 274 -15.31 -12.08 13.15
CA TYR A 274 -14.06 -12.20 13.91
C TYR A 274 -13.15 -10.99 13.63
N THR A 275 -12.97 -10.65 12.37
CA THR A 275 -12.17 -9.50 11.93
C THR A 275 -12.72 -8.18 12.48
N ALA A 276 -14.03 -7.98 12.47
CA ALA A 276 -14.65 -6.79 13.05
C ALA A 276 -14.33 -6.65 14.54
N ALA A 277 -14.47 -7.72 15.32
CA ALA A 277 -14.13 -7.73 16.75
C ALA A 277 -12.64 -7.48 16.99
N PHE A 278 -11.78 -8.09 16.19
CA PHE A 278 -10.33 -7.92 16.25
C PHE A 278 -9.89 -6.48 15.93
N MET A 279 -10.49 -5.83 14.91
CA MET A 279 -10.24 -4.43 14.61
C MET A 279 -10.64 -3.51 15.76
N MET A 280 -11.80 -3.74 16.40
CA MET A 280 -12.20 -2.98 17.59
C MET A 280 -11.18 -3.12 18.72
N ALA A 281 -10.70 -4.33 18.99
CA ALA A 281 -9.71 -4.56 20.03
C ALA A 281 -8.37 -3.86 19.71
N ARG A 282 -7.90 -3.94 18.48
CA ARG A 282 -6.64 -3.31 18.04
C ARG A 282 -6.67 -1.79 18.03
N THR A 283 -7.83 -1.19 17.80
CA THR A 283 -8.01 0.27 17.85
C THR A 283 -8.27 0.79 19.26
N GLY A 284 -8.27 -0.10 20.26
CA GLY A 284 -8.49 0.27 21.68
C GLY A 284 -9.92 0.66 21.99
N SER A 285 -10.90 0.19 21.22
CA SER A 285 -12.33 0.44 21.52
C SER A 285 -12.68 -0.07 22.93
N PRO A 286 -13.39 0.71 23.74
CA PRO A 286 -13.85 0.26 25.05
C PRO A 286 -15.13 -0.57 25.02
N ASP A 287 -15.72 -0.79 23.85
CA ASP A 287 -17.00 -1.51 23.69
C ASP A 287 -16.79 -3.02 23.65
N TYR A 288 -16.44 -3.59 24.81
CA TYR A 288 -16.24 -5.02 24.97
C TYR A 288 -17.52 -5.83 24.74
N ASP A 289 -18.70 -5.25 24.95
CA ASP A 289 -19.97 -5.94 24.76
C ASP A 289 -20.27 -6.19 23.29
N THR A 290 -20.03 -5.21 22.44
CA THR A 290 -20.12 -5.38 20.97
C THR A 290 -19.09 -6.40 20.48
N MET A 291 -17.84 -6.35 20.93
CA MET A 291 -16.82 -7.34 20.57
C MET A 291 -17.25 -8.77 20.93
N GLN A 292 -17.77 -8.98 22.14
CA GLN A 292 -18.29 -10.29 22.60
C GLN A 292 -19.47 -10.76 21.74
N SER A 293 -20.39 -9.85 21.39
CA SER A 293 -21.54 -10.17 20.53
C SER A 293 -21.10 -10.60 19.12
N LEU A 294 -20.12 -9.90 18.53
CA LEU A 294 -19.58 -10.24 17.22
C LEU A 294 -18.89 -11.60 17.23
N LEU A 295 -18.04 -11.86 18.23
CA LEU A 295 -17.35 -13.14 18.38
C LEU A 295 -18.32 -14.31 18.61
N LYS A 296 -19.36 -14.10 19.42
CA LYS A 296 -20.40 -15.11 19.64
C LYS A 296 -21.13 -15.45 18.34
N LYS A 297 -21.54 -14.44 17.56
CA LYS A 297 -22.16 -14.65 16.25
C LYS A 297 -21.21 -15.33 15.27
N ALA A 298 -19.92 -14.95 15.27
CA ALA A 298 -18.90 -15.61 14.46
C ALA A 298 -18.81 -17.10 14.80
N PHE A 299 -18.77 -17.47 16.08
CA PHE A 299 -18.76 -18.86 16.50
C PHE A 299 -20.03 -19.62 16.06
N GLU A 300 -21.20 -18.97 16.15
CA GLU A 300 -22.50 -19.60 15.81
C GLU A 300 -22.61 -19.95 14.31
N PHE A 301 -21.91 -19.25 13.39
CA PHE A 301 -21.93 -19.58 11.97
C PHE A 301 -21.26 -20.93 11.65
N LEU A 302 -20.13 -21.25 12.29
CA LEU A 302 -19.40 -22.48 12.03
C LEU A 302 -18.64 -22.96 13.27
N PRO A 303 -19.34 -23.58 14.25
CA PRO A 303 -18.75 -23.97 15.55
C PRO A 303 -17.66 -25.03 15.47
N GLU A 304 -17.63 -25.82 14.38
CA GLU A 304 -16.67 -26.92 14.16
C GLU A 304 -15.49 -26.51 13.23
N SER A 305 -15.34 -25.21 12.95
CA SER A 305 -14.24 -24.73 12.12
C SER A 305 -12.92 -24.69 12.88
N ASP A 306 -11.81 -24.68 12.16
CA ASP A 306 -10.47 -24.46 12.74
C ASP A 306 -10.38 -23.11 13.48
N MET A 307 -11.11 -22.09 13.02
CA MET A 307 -11.19 -20.76 13.65
C MET A 307 -11.99 -20.76 14.95
N ALA A 308 -12.90 -21.71 15.17
CA ALA A 308 -13.78 -21.75 16.34
C ALA A 308 -13.00 -21.73 17.66
N HIS A 309 -11.88 -22.46 17.74
CA HIS A 309 -11.03 -22.46 18.92
C HIS A 309 -10.41 -21.07 19.19
N GLU A 310 -9.92 -20.41 18.17
CA GLU A 310 -9.34 -19.06 18.27
C GLU A 310 -10.39 -18.02 18.70
N ILE A 311 -11.60 -18.14 18.18
CA ILE A 311 -12.73 -17.29 18.58
C ILE A 311 -13.00 -17.42 20.08
N ILE A 312 -13.07 -18.66 20.62
CA ILE A 312 -13.27 -18.90 22.05
C ILE A 312 -12.16 -18.27 22.89
N VAL A 313 -10.90 -18.48 22.51
CA VAL A 313 -9.74 -17.90 23.21
C VAL A 313 -9.79 -16.38 23.20
N THR A 314 -10.21 -15.79 22.08
CA THR A 314 -10.36 -14.33 21.92
C THR A 314 -11.51 -13.82 22.81
N MET A 315 -12.66 -14.52 22.85
CA MET A 315 -13.78 -14.18 23.74
C MET A 315 -13.34 -14.15 25.21
N ASP A 316 -12.61 -15.17 25.66
CA ASP A 316 -12.11 -15.25 27.04
C ASP A 316 -11.11 -14.10 27.33
N SER A 317 -10.29 -13.71 26.36
CA SER A 317 -9.35 -12.60 26.49
C SER A 317 -10.06 -11.26 26.61
N ILE A 318 -11.07 -11.00 25.79
CA ILE A 318 -11.90 -9.80 25.83
C ILE A 318 -12.66 -9.73 27.16
N GLN A 319 -13.20 -10.86 27.65
CA GLN A 319 -13.89 -10.93 28.94
C GLN A 319 -12.97 -10.54 30.10
N ARG A 320 -11.75 -11.08 30.13
CA ARG A 320 -10.74 -10.72 31.14
C ARG A 320 -10.35 -9.24 31.09
N MET A 321 -10.20 -8.67 29.89
CA MET A 321 -9.92 -7.23 29.72
C MET A 321 -11.07 -6.39 30.28
N LYS A 322 -12.32 -6.72 29.95
CA LYS A 322 -13.54 -6.06 30.47
C LYS A 322 -13.56 -6.05 31.98
N GLU A 323 -13.32 -7.21 32.61
CA GLU A 323 -13.30 -7.36 34.08
C GLU A 323 -12.18 -6.54 34.71
N THR A 324 -10.99 -6.52 34.10
CA THR A 324 -9.86 -5.74 34.60
C THR A 324 -10.15 -4.24 34.56
N VAL A 325 -10.66 -3.74 33.43
CA VAL A 325 -11.04 -2.31 33.31
C VAL A 325 -12.12 -1.95 34.30
N ARG A 326 -13.15 -2.82 34.52
CA ARG A 326 -14.21 -2.60 35.50
C ARG A 326 -13.68 -2.52 36.93
N LYS A 327 -12.70 -3.37 37.29
CA LYS A 327 -12.05 -3.33 38.62
C LYS A 327 -11.27 -2.02 38.80
N MET A 328 -10.48 -1.63 37.82
CA MET A 328 -9.73 -0.36 37.87
C MET A 328 -10.65 0.86 38.03
N GLN A 329 -11.76 0.89 37.29
CA GLN A 329 -12.77 1.95 37.42
C GLN A 329 -13.43 2.00 38.81
N ALA A 330 -13.75 0.84 39.38
CA ALA A 330 -14.32 0.76 40.73
C ALA A 330 -13.30 1.24 41.81
N GLU A 331 -12.04 0.86 41.68
CA GLU A 331 -10.96 1.30 42.57
C GLU A 331 -10.72 2.81 42.47
N ALA A 332 -10.72 3.38 41.26
CA ALA A 332 -10.59 4.81 41.05
C ALA A 332 -11.73 5.61 41.70
N GLN A 333 -12.98 5.13 41.59
CA GLN A 333 -14.15 5.74 42.24
C GLN A 333 -14.08 5.69 43.76
N LEU A 334 -13.52 4.60 44.35
CA LEU A 334 -13.31 4.51 45.80
C LEU A 334 -12.18 5.41 46.30
N GLY A 335 -11.14 5.66 45.47
CA GLY A 335 -10.05 6.54 45.80
C GLY A 335 -10.47 8.03 45.82
N ASP A 336 -11.30 8.48 44.88
CA ASP A 336 -11.83 9.86 44.84
C ASP A 336 -12.84 10.14 45.96
N GLY A 337 -13.55 9.13 46.44
CA GLY A 337 -14.50 9.28 47.57
C GLY A 337 -13.83 9.52 48.93
N ASN A 338 -12.53 9.24 49.08
CA ASN A 338 -11.79 9.35 50.34
C ASN A 338 -11.06 10.70 50.55
N ILE A 339 -11.11 11.59 49.54
CA ILE A 339 -10.47 12.94 49.64
C ILE A 339 -11.42 14.00 50.18
N ASN A 340 -12.74 13.74 50.27
CA ASN A 340 -13.73 14.74 50.65
C ASN A 340 -14.31 14.58 52.08
N ALA A 341 -13.72 13.76 52.93
CA ALA A 341 -14.30 13.50 54.26
C ALA A 341 -13.52 14.08 55.45
N ASP A 342 -12.37 14.77 55.27
CA ASP A 342 -11.75 15.44 56.42
C ASP A 342 -10.96 16.73 56.01
N GLY A 343 -11.71 17.82 55.94
CA GLY A 343 -11.18 19.19 55.75
C GLY A 343 -10.80 19.84 57.09
N THR A 344 -9.88 19.23 57.89
CA THR A 344 -9.23 19.91 59.02
C THR A 344 -7.73 19.71 58.97
N ALA A 345 -7.02 20.72 58.41
CA ALA A 345 -5.62 20.93 58.69
C ALA A 345 -5.47 21.31 60.16
N GLY A 346 -4.97 20.40 61.00
CA GLY A 346 -4.43 20.71 62.33
C GLY A 346 -2.96 21.05 62.20
N LEU A 347 -2.58 22.25 62.64
CA LEU A 347 -1.33 22.91 62.94
C LEU A 347 -0.06 22.06 62.98
#